data_9ff78ecaa6f30218e2a82fbdead163a0
#
_entry.id   9ff78ecaa6f30218e2a82fbdead163a0
#
_cell.length_a   1.000
_cell.length_b   1.000
_cell.length_c   1.000
_cell.angle_alpha   90.00
_cell.angle_beta   90.00
_cell.angle_gamma   90.00
#
_symmetry.space_group_name_H-M   'P 1'
#
loop_
_entity.id
_entity.type
_entity.pdbx_description
1 polymer ?
#
loop_
_entity_poly.entity_id
_entity_poly.type
_entity_poly.pdbx_seq_one_letter_code
_entity_poly.pdbx_strand_id
1 'polypeptide(L)'
;MQLDKLKNQLLPLKGSEKAKFLRDLKSYVYVYCEISDDNRRIPIYIGKGKSDRFFSHLNDLTDLAVLKNLKIASLVKDNRLGIDILAYGLDEKTALTVESACIDLMGIDNLANVVRGQEDIDNANVK
;
A
#
# COMPACT_ATOMS: atom_id res chain seq x y z
N MET A 1 4.41 13.98 -12.84
CA MET A 1 3.60 14.33 -11.67
C MET A 1 4.51 14.52 -10.47
N GLN A 2 4.25 15.55 -9.71
CA GLN A 2 5.01 15.77 -8.48
C GLN A 2 4.47 14.88 -7.38
N LEU A 3 5.37 14.22 -6.69
CA LEU A 3 5.03 13.26 -5.66
C LEU A 3 4.28 13.91 -4.49
N ASP A 4 4.71 15.10 -4.07
CA ASP A 4 4.05 15.80 -2.96
C ASP A 4 2.61 16.15 -3.30
N LYS A 5 2.35 16.54 -4.53
CA LYS A 5 0.99 16.83 -4.98
C LYS A 5 0.12 15.58 -4.92
N LEU A 6 0.65 14.44 -5.36
CA LEU A 6 -0.08 13.18 -5.27
C LEU A 6 -0.40 12.82 -3.83
N LYS A 7 0.60 12.92 -2.93
CA LYS A 7 0.40 12.61 -1.52
C LYS A 7 -0.66 13.50 -0.89
N ASN A 8 -0.67 14.79 -1.23
CA ASN A 8 -1.68 15.73 -0.71
C ASN A 8 -3.08 15.41 -1.23
N GLN A 9 -3.19 14.89 -2.44
CA GLN A 9 -4.49 14.45 -2.97
C GLN A 9 -4.99 13.20 -2.26
N LEU A 10 -4.09 12.27 -1.93
CA LEU A 10 -4.44 11.02 -1.28
C LEU A 10 -4.73 11.21 0.21
N LEU A 11 -4.06 12.15 0.86
CA LEU A 11 -4.28 12.47 2.27
C LEU A 11 -4.24 13.99 2.45
N PRO A 12 -5.39 14.66 2.31
CA PRO A 12 -5.43 16.13 2.31
C PRO A 12 -5.47 16.74 3.73
N LEU A 13 -4.70 16.16 4.64
CA LEU A 13 -4.55 16.68 6.00
C LEU A 13 -3.16 17.28 6.17
N LYS A 14 -3.04 18.28 7.03
CA LYS A 14 -1.78 18.98 7.26
C LYS A 14 -1.57 19.26 8.75
N GLY A 15 -0.31 19.49 9.12
CA GLY A 15 0.05 19.92 10.47
C GLY A 15 -0.35 18.92 11.53
N SER A 16 -0.92 19.42 12.62
CA SER A 16 -1.28 18.60 13.77
C SER A 16 -2.41 17.63 13.47
N GLU A 17 -3.33 17.98 12.56
CA GLU A 17 -4.40 17.07 12.16
C GLU A 17 -3.84 15.84 11.45
N LYS A 18 -2.88 16.03 10.54
CA LYS A 18 -2.22 14.92 9.86
C LYS A 18 -1.46 14.03 10.85
N ALA A 19 -0.70 14.67 11.76
CA ALA A 19 0.06 13.92 12.77
C ALA A 19 -0.86 13.09 13.66
N LYS A 20 -1.99 13.67 14.10
CA LYS A 20 -2.95 12.96 14.93
C LYS A 20 -3.56 11.78 14.17
N PHE A 21 -3.99 12.00 12.93
CA PHE A 21 -4.57 10.96 12.10
C PHE A 21 -3.60 9.78 11.96
N LEU A 22 -2.34 10.05 11.64
CA LEU A 22 -1.33 9.02 11.44
C LEU A 22 -1.05 8.24 12.73
N ARG A 23 -1.02 8.93 13.89
CA ARG A 23 -0.84 8.26 15.18
C ARG A 23 -2.01 7.34 15.52
N ASP A 24 -3.23 7.83 15.26
CA ASP A 24 -4.44 7.10 15.60
C ASP A 24 -4.64 5.85 14.75
N LEU A 25 -4.02 5.79 13.58
CA LEU A 25 -4.04 4.60 12.74
C LEU A 25 -3.34 3.40 13.40
N LYS A 26 -2.35 3.66 14.26
CA LYS A 26 -1.52 2.60 14.88
C LYS A 26 -0.94 1.72 13.78
N SER A 27 -1.04 0.40 13.92
CA SER A 27 -0.73 -0.51 12.82
C SER A 27 -1.97 -0.67 11.97
N TYR A 28 -1.77 -0.73 10.67
CA TYR A 28 -2.88 -0.79 9.72
C TYR A 28 -2.51 -1.66 8.52
N VAL A 29 -3.53 -2.02 7.76
CA VAL A 29 -3.36 -2.71 6.48
C VAL A 29 -3.94 -1.80 5.41
N TYR A 30 -3.19 -1.62 4.33
CA TYR A 30 -3.57 -0.74 3.23
C TYR A 30 -3.51 -1.48 1.91
N VAL A 31 -4.15 -0.90 0.91
CA VAL A 31 -4.15 -1.45 -0.44
C VAL A 31 -3.88 -0.33 -1.44
N TYR A 32 -3.01 -0.63 -2.41
CA TYR A 32 -2.84 0.20 -3.60
C TYR A 32 -3.75 -0.36 -4.67
N CYS A 33 -4.51 0.51 -5.31
CA CYS A 33 -5.47 0.13 -6.34
C CYS A 33 -5.21 0.86 -7.64
N GLU A 34 -5.52 0.20 -8.73
CA GLU A 34 -5.67 0.84 -10.01
C GLU A 34 -7.13 1.34 -10.12
N ILE A 35 -7.28 2.61 -10.48
CA ILE A 35 -8.61 3.18 -10.74
C ILE A 35 -8.90 2.99 -12.23
N SER A 36 -9.90 2.19 -12.54
CA SER A 36 -10.27 1.90 -13.92
C SER A 36 -11.06 3.06 -14.53
N ASP A 37 -11.30 2.99 -15.85
CA ASP A 37 -12.04 4.03 -16.57
C ASP A 37 -13.47 4.20 -16.04
N ASP A 38 -14.05 3.13 -15.53
CA ASP A 38 -15.40 3.15 -14.94
C ASP A 38 -15.35 3.35 -13.41
N ASN A 39 -14.26 3.88 -12.89
CA ASN A 39 -14.05 4.21 -11.48
C ASN A 39 -14.08 3.01 -10.52
N ARG A 40 -13.82 1.81 -11.00
CA ARG A 40 -13.63 0.67 -10.11
C ARG A 40 -12.22 0.70 -9.54
N ARG A 41 -12.11 0.25 -8.30
CA ARG A 41 -10.84 0.16 -7.60
C ARG A 41 -10.36 -1.28 -7.63
N ILE A 42 -9.30 -1.53 -8.39
CA ILE A 42 -8.78 -2.88 -8.60
C ILE A 42 -7.52 -3.03 -7.74
N PRO A 43 -7.54 -3.88 -6.71
CA PRO A 43 -6.35 -4.05 -5.86
C PRO A 43 -5.16 -4.56 -6.65
N ILE A 44 -3.98 -3.96 -6.39
CA ILE A 44 -2.73 -4.39 -7.02
C ILE A 44 -1.65 -4.74 -6.02
N TYR A 45 -1.72 -4.21 -4.80
CA TYR A 45 -0.71 -4.46 -3.78
C TYR A 45 -1.33 -4.23 -2.41
N ILE A 46 -1.10 -5.16 -1.49
CA ILE A 46 -1.56 -5.07 -0.10
C ILE A 46 -0.34 -5.04 0.82
N GLY A 47 -0.34 -4.13 1.79
CA GLY A 47 0.74 -4.00 2.73
C GLY A 47 0.26 -3.65 4.13
N LYS A 48 1.17 -3.73 5.09
CA LYS A 48 0.91 -3.25 6.44
C LYS A 48 1.92 -2.17 6.80
N GLY A 49 1.55 -1.32 7.74
CA GLY A 49 2.43 -0.23 8.11
C GLY A 49 1.98 0.50 9.36
N LYS A 50 2.75 1.54 9.66
CA LYS A 50 2.48 2.50 10.73
C LYS A 50 2.72 3.88 10.17
N SER A 51 2.11 4.90 10.77
CA SER A 51 2.32 6.28 10.38
C SER A 51 2.06 6.46 8.88
N ASP A 52 2.95 7.10 8.15
CA ASP A 52 2.77 7.36 6.72
C ASP A 52 3.38 6.29 5.81
N ARG A 53 3.64 5.09 6.32
CA ARG A 53 4.28 4.04 5.53
C ARG A 53 3.48 3.65 4.29
N PHE A 54 2.16 3.85 4.29
CA PHE A 54 1.37 3.55 3.10
C PHE A 54 1.76 4.40 1.88
N PHE A 55 2.60 5.43 2.09
CA PHE A 55 3.20 6.19 0.98
C PHE A 55 4.60 5.72 0.64
N SER A 56 5.17 4.76 1.37
CA SER A 56 6.59 4.42 1.23
C SER A 56 6.96 3.95 -0.17
N HIS A 57 6.06 3.24 -0.84
CA HIS A 57 6.32 2.76 -2.20
C HIS A 57 6.37 3.90 -3.22
N LEU A 58 5.80 5.05 -2.90
CA LEU A 58 5.84 6.22 -3.77
C LEU A 58 7.17 6.96 -3.66
N ASN A 59 7.89 6.76 -2.56
CA ASN A 59 9.18 7.42 -2.33
C ASN A 59 10.34 6.72 -3.03
N ASP A 60 10.19 5.44 -3.34
CA ASP A 60 11.26 4.65 -3.93
C ASP A 60 10.73 3.74 -5.02
N LEU A 61 10.65 4.31 -6.23
CA LEU A 61 10.24 3.59 -7.43
C LEU A 61 11.40 3.41 -8.40
N THR A 62 12.64 3.49 -7.90
CA THR A 62 13.83 3.50 -8.76
C THR A 62 14.13 2.13 -9.35
N ASP A 63 13.84 1.05 -8.64
CA ASP A 63 14.09 -0.30 -9.16
C ASP A 63 12.88 -0.79 -9.95
N LEU A 64 12.86 -0.47 -11.24
CA LEU A 64 11.77 -0.84 -12.12
C LEU A 64 11.81 -2.32 -12.54
N ALA A 65 12.84 -3.06 -12.13
CA ALA A 65 12.85 -4.51 -12.32
C ALA A 65 11.86 -5.21 -11.36
N VAL A 66 11.47 -4.55 -10.28
CA VAL A 66 10.47 -5.05 -9.35
C VAL A 66 9.08 -4.75 -9.91
N LEU A 67 8.29 -5.79 -10.12
CA LEU A 67 6.94 -5.65 -10.72
C LEU A 67 6.08 -4.62 -10.00
N LYS A 68 6.10 -4.62 -8.67
CA LYS A 68 5.35 -3.67 -7.86
C LYS A 68 5.71 -2.23 -8.22
N ASN A 69 7.01 -1.91 -8.27
CA ASN A 69 7.48 -0.56 -8.57
C ASN A 69 7.08 -0.14 -9.98
N LEU A 70 7.24 -1.04 -10.95
CA LEU A 70 6.88 -0.77 -12.33
C LEU A 70 5.39 -0.45 -12.46
N LYS A 71 4.55 -1.27 -11.83
CA LYS A 71 3.10 -1.08 -11.87
C LYS A 71 2.69 0.22 -11.19
N ILE A 72 3.24 0.51 -10.01
CA ILE A 72 2.92 1.73 -9.27
C ILE A 72 3.37 2.96 -10.06
N ALA A 73 4.58 2.94 -10.62
CA ALA A 73 5.10 4.05 -11.41
C ALA A 73 4.18 4.36 -12.59
N SER A 74 3.70 3.33 -13.27
CA SER A 74 2.78 3.48 -14.40
C SER A 74 1.47 4.14 -13.96
N LEU A 75 0.91 3.70 -12.83
CA LEU A 75 -0.35 4.26 -12.33
C LEU A 75 -0.19 5.70 -11.84
N VAL A 76 0.95 6.03 -11.24
CA VAL A 76 1.25 7.41 -10.85
C VAL A 76 1.31 8.30 -12.08
N LYS A 77 2.02 7.85 -13.11
CA LYS A 77 2.14 8.60 -14.37
C LYS A 77 0.78 8.87 -15.00
N ASP A 78 -0.11 7.89 -14.98
CA ASP A 78 -1.42 7.98 -15.61
C ASP A 78 -2.49 8.58 -14.69
N ASN A 79 -2.11 8.97 -13.46
CA ASN A 79 -3.02 9.51 -12.45
C ASN A 79 -4.15 8.54 -12.11
N ARG A 80 -3.83 7.24 -12.00
CA ARG A 80 -4.78 6.17 -11.76
C ARG A 80 -4.50 5.39 -10.50
N LEU A 81 -3.68 5.92 -9.60
CA LEU A 81 -3.37 5.25 -8.34
C LEU A 81 -4.35 5.67 -7.25
N GLY A 82 -4.91 4.70 -6.55
CA GLY A 82 -5.68 4.91 -5.33
C GLY A 82 -5.06 4.16 -4.17
N ILE A 83 -5.22 4.67 -2.97
CA ILE A 83 -4.76 4.02 -1.74
C ILE A 83 -5.92 4.03 -0.75
N ASP A 84 -6.22 2.86 -0.20
CA ASP A 84 -7.26 2.70 0.81
C ASP A 84 -6.70 2.04 2.05
N ILE A 85 -7.20 2.42 3.20
CA ILE A 85 -6.90 1.76 4.48
C ILE A 85 -7.98 0.72 4.71
N LEU A 86 -7.59 -0.55 4.73
CA LEU A 86 -8.53 -1.66 4.89
C LEU A 86 -8.89 -1.92 6.35
N ALA A 87 -7.91 -1.77 7.24
CA ALA A 87 -8.11 -1.95 8.68
C ALA A 87 -7.08 -1.12 9.41
N TYR A 88 -7.43 -0.57 10.56
CA TYR A 88 -6.54 0.30 11.33
C TYR A 88 -6.77 0.11 12.83
N GLY A 89 -5.95 0.79 13.63
CA GLY A 89 -6.03 0.69 15.08
C GLY A 89 -5.58 -0.66 15.61
N LEU A 90 -4.72 -1.35 14.88
CA LEU A 90 -4.32 -2.72 15.17
C LEU A 90 -2.97 -2.75 15.89
N ASP A 91 -2.70 -3.85 16.60
CA ASP A 91 -1.32 -4.16 16.98
C ASP A 91 -0.61 -4.80 15.78
N GLU A 92 0.71 -4.91 15.87
CA GLU A 92 1.51 -5.40 14.74
C GLU A 92 1.16 -6.84 14.35
N LYS A 93 0.90 -7.68 15.33
CA LYS A 93 0.58 -9.09 15.09
C LYS A 93 -0.76 -9.21 14.37
N THR A 94 -1.76 -8.46 14.81
CA THR A 94 -3.07 -8.45 14.17
C THR A 94 -2.97 -7.89 12.75
N ALA A 95 -2.19 -6.82 12.56
CA ALA A 95 -2.00 -6.25 11.24
C ALA A 95 -1.38 -7.28 10.28
N LEU A 96 -0.39 -8.04 10.72
CA LEU A 96 0.21 -9.10 9.91
C LEU A 96 -0.81 -10.16 9.53
N THR A 97 -1.65 -10.57 10.48
CA THR A 97 -2.70 -11.57 10.23
C THR A 97 -3.71 -11.04 9.21
N VAL A 98 -4.14 -9.79 9.35
CA VAL A 98 -5.10 -9.18 8.43
C VAL A 98 -4.49 -9.03 7.03
N GLU A 99 -3.24 -8.59 6.95
CA GLU A 99 -2.54 -8.46 5.67
C GLU A 99 -2.50 -9.81 4.95
N SER A 100 -2.07 -10.86 5.65
CA SER A 100 -1.98 -12.20 5.07
C SER A 100 -3.34 -12.71 4.62
N ALA A 101 -4.37 -12.49 5.42
CA ALA A 101 -5.74 -12.91 5.07
C ALA A 101 -6.25 -12.17 3.83
N CYS A 102 -5.98 -10.88 3.72
CA CYS A 102 -6.40 -10.10 2.56
C CYS A 102 -5.69 -10.57 1.29
N ILE A 103 -4.39 -10.83 1.38
CA ILE A 103 -3.62 -11.34 0.23
C ILE A 103 -4.14 -12.71 -0.19
N ASP A 104 -4.44 -13.58 0.76
CA ASP A 104 -4.99 -14.89 0.46
C ASP A 104 -6.36 -14.79 -0.22
N LEU A 105 -7.21 -13.89 0.28
CA LEU A 105 -8.53 -13.68 -0.28
C LEU A 105 -8.47 -13.17 -1.71
N MET A 106 -7.60 -12.20 -1.97
CA MET A 106 -7.47 -11.61 -3.31
C MET A 106 -6.75 -12.53 -4.28
N GLY A 107 -5.87 -13.39 -3.77
CA GLY A 107 -5.03 -14.25 -4.59
C GLY A 107 -3.72 -13.57 -4.97
N ILE A 108 -2.60 -14.20 -4.64
CA ILE A 108 -1.26 -13.63 -4.87
C ILE A 108 -1.03 -13.35 -6.36
N ASP A 109 -1.60 -14.16 -7.25
CA ASP A 109 -1.43 -14.02 -8.69
C ASP A 109 -2.14 -12.79 -9.25
N ASN A 110 -3.08 -12.23 -8.50
CA ASN A 110 -3.83 -11.03 -8.89
C ASN A 110 -3.18 -9.75 -8.38
N LEU A 111 -2.12 -9.87 -7.59
CA LEU A 111 -1.46 -8.74 -6.95
C LEU A 111 -0.03 -8.60 -7.45
N ALA A 112 0.54 -7.42 -7.28
CA ALA A 112 1.95 -7.16 -7.53
C ALA A 112 2.82 -7.49 -6.31
N ASN A 113 2.27 -8.08 -5.27
CA ASN A 113 3.03 -8.65 -4.16
C ASN A 113 3.85 -9.83 -4.67
N VAL A 114 5.09 -9.95 -4.23
CA VAL A 114 5.95 -11.05 -4.66
C VAL A 114 5.49 -12.36 -4.03
N VAL A 115 5.19 -12.32 -2.74
CA VAL A 115 4.53 -13.40 -2.02
C VAL A 115 3.55 -12.74 -1.03
N ARG A 116 2.96 -13.52 -0.14
CA ARG A 116 1.99 -13.02 0.84
C ARG A 116 2.65 -12.09 1.85
N GLY A 117 2.92 -10.85 1.45
CA GLY A 117 3.61 -9.87 2.26
C GLY A 117 5.12 -10.03 2.20
N GLN A 118 5.84 -8.95 2.46
CA GLN A 118 7.29 -8.92 2.35
C GLN A 118 7.95 -9.81 3.39
N GLU A 119 7.38 -9.92 4.56
CA GLU A 119 7.90 -10.77 5.63
C GLU A 119 7.88 -12.23 5.24
N ASP A 120 6.87 -12.65 4.49
CA ASP A 120 6.78 -14.03 4.04
C ASP A 120 7.87 -14.38 3.04
N ILE A 121 8.30 -13.41 2.23
CA ILE A 121 9.43 -13.61 1.33
C ILE A 121 10.67 -13.94 2.12
N ASP A 122 10.97 -13.14 3.14
CA ASP A 122 12.16 -13.32 3.96
C ASP A 122 12.11 -14.66 4.69
N ASN A 123 10.95 -14.99 5.25
CA ASN A 123 10.78 -16.26 5.95
C ASN A 123 10.88 -17.45 4.99
N ALA A 124 10.34 -17.33 3.81
CA ALA A 124 10.42 -18.40 2.82
C ALA A 124 11.86 -18.66 2.38
N ASN A 125 12.67 -17.61 2.32
CA ASN A 125 14.03 -17.71 1.85
C ASN A 125 14.98 -18.30 2.89
N VAL A 126 14.59 -18.35 4.15
CA VAL A 126 15.40 -18.97 5.19
C VAL A 126 15.10 -20.46 5.38
N LYS A 127 14.21 -20.99 4.63
CA LYS A 127 13.89 -22.41 4.68
C LYS A 127 15.04 -23.25 4.15
#